data_42cb8891dfeba79fa041cd0fa988a961
#
_entry.id   42cb8891dfeba79fa041cd0fa988a961
#
_cell.length_a   1.000
_cell.length_b   1.000
_cell.length_c   1.000
_cell.angle_alpha   90.00
_cell.angle_beta   90.00
_cell.angle_gamma   90.00
#
_symmetry.space_group_name_H-M   'P 1'
#
loop_
_entity.id
_entity.type
_entity.pdbx_description
1 polymer ?
#
loop_
_entity_poly.entity_id
_entity_poly.type
_entity_poly.pdbx_seq_one_letter_code
_entity_poly.pdbx_strand_id
1 'polypeptide(L)'
;MRSVPLVAPRRLELVEAPLPEGPRAGELLLRMRAVGLCGSDLHWWAEGRIHSTPARYPQILGHEPVGEVLAVGEGVTGFHVGEVVSVEPSLTCGHCEFCIAGRHNLCIHARFQGGPEAPGFLRDYAVIPAHNADRVPAGLSVQEATLIEPLAVWVHVYELEPVRLGDTVAVLGAGPIGLLGIAMAKQAGAEMVLACDRVPHRLDLARRMGADGTALMGERDFRELVMDLTRGRGVDIVYDAAGAPETISQGLRCLRPGGALVLIGIPEPLEFAVDLHAALARELRIQTVRRSNHKGAQAAALLAAGRIPTSLITHRMPLEQAQEGFEMLHSYADGVGKLVFDFDLKG
;
A
#
# COMPACT_ATOMS: atom_id res chain seq x y z
N MET A 1 -9.03 -0.07 26.54
CA MET A 1 -8.13 -0.59 25.49
C MET A 1 -7.09 0.47 25.13
N ARG A 2 -5.88 0.05 24.74
CA ARG A 2 -4.90 0.99 24.17
C ARG A 2 -5.41 1.51 22.83
N SER A 3 -5.15 2.77 22.55
CA SER A 3 -5.41 3.41 21.26
C SER A 3 -4.36 4.51 21.02
N VAL A 4 -3.96 4.72 19.76
CA VAL A 4 -2.93 5.70 19.42
C VAL A 4 -3.49 6.68 18.38
N PRO A 5 -4.30 7.68 18.81
CA PRO A 5 -4.77 8.72 17.92
C PRO A 5 -3.68 9.73 17.57
N LEU A 6 -3.77 10.24 16.34
CA LEU A 6 -3.13 11.47 15.91
C LEU A 6 -3.93 12.64 16.51
N VAL A 7 -3.30 13.43 17.39
CA VAL A 7 -3.95 14.55 18.11
C VAL A 7 -3.58 15.92 17.56
N ALA A 8 -2.49 15.99 16.82
CA ALA A 8 -2.03 17.16 16.07
C ALA A 8 -1.02 16.69 15.00
N PRO A 9 -0.64 17.53 14.02
CA PRO A 9 0.43 17.18 13.09
C PRO A 9 1.69 16.72 13.86
N ARG A 10 2.24 15.58 13.44
CA ARG A 10 3.43 14.92 14.02
C ARG A 10 3.30 14.49 15.49
N ARG A 11 2.07 14.39 16.01
CA ARG A 11 1.86 14.04 17.42
C ARG A 11 0.83 12.93 17.57
N LEU A 12 1.31 11.75 17.85
CA LEU A 12 0.54 10.60 18.28
C LEU A 12 0.56 10.51 19.82
N GLU A 13 -0.53 10.06 20.42
CA GLU A 13 -0.61 9.84 21.88
C GLU A 13 -1.16 8.46 22.16
N LEU A 14 -0.46 7.72 23.03
CA LEU A 14 -1.01 6.48 23.58
C LEU A 14 -2.03 6.83 24.66
N VAL A 15 -3.27 6.40 24.47
CA VAL A 15 -4.37 6.68 25.39
C VAL A 15 -5.14 5.41 25.77
N GLU A 16 -5.76 5.42 26.94
CA GLU A 16 -6.78 4.44 27.31
C GLU A 16 -8.13 4.88 26.72
N ALA A 17 -8.73 4.02 25.90
CA ALA A 17 -10.02 4.21 25.28
C ALA A 17 -11.03 3.16 25.75
N PRO A 18 -12.34 3.43 25.72
CA PRO A 18 -13.36 2.43 26.01
C PRO A 18 -13.28 1.27 25.01
N LEU A 19 -13.68 0.08 25.44
CA LEU A 19 -13.86 -1.04 24.52
C LEU A 19 -14.96 -0.71 23.51
N PRO A 20 -14.85 -1.16 22.25
CA PRO A 20 -15.94 -1.03 21.30
C PRO A 20 -17.16 -1.82 21.81
N GLU A 21 -18.35 -1.34 21.50
CA GLU A 21 -19.56 -2.16 21.63
C GLU A 21 -19.35 -3.44 20.78
N GLY A 22 -20.00 -4.54 21.20
CA GLY A 22 -19.91 -5.82 20.46
C GLY A 22 -20.36 -5.68 19.01
N PRO A 23 -20.05 -6.68 18.15
CA PRO A 23 -20.40 -6.60 16.74
C PRO A 23 -21.92 -6.64 16.57
N ARG A 24 -22.45 -5.77 15.73
CA ARG A 24 -23.85 -5.79 15.26
C ARG A 24 -24.04 -6.88 14.20
N ALA A 25 -25.28 -7.04 13.73
CA ALA A 25 -25.56 -7.92 12.60
C ALA A 25 -24.67 -7.57 11.38
N GLY A 26 -24.04 -8.58 10.81
CA GLY A 26 -23.14 -8.42 9.67
C GLY A 26 -21.71 -7.96 10.01
N GLU A 27 -21.34 -7.84 11.28
CA GLU A 27 -20.02 -7.33 11.71
C GLU A 27 -19.19 -8.40 12.45
N LEU A 28 -17.89 -8.15 12.54
CA LEU A 28 -16.92 -8.89 13.34
C LEU A 28 -16.28 -7.96 14.36
N LEU A 29 -16.05 -8.45 15.58
CA LEU A 29 -15.15 -7.83 16.54
C LEU A 29 -13.79 -8.48 16.44
N LEU A 30 -12.76 -7.67 16.19
CA LEU A 30 -11.38 -8.11 16.06
C LEU A 30 -10.53 -7.63 17.25
N ARG A 31 -9.63 -8.48 17.71
CA ARG A 31 -8.43 -8.10 18.46
C ARG A 31 -7.30 -7.89 17.45
N MET A 32 -6.73 -6.69 17.42
CA MET A 32 -5.61 -6.41 16.52
C MET A 32 -4.36 -7.18 16.95
N ARG A 33 -3.67 -7.74 15.98
CA ARG A 33 -2.44 -8.51 16.17
C ARG A 33 -1.25 -7.78 15.54
N ALA A 34 -1.46 -7.17 14.37
CA ALA A 34 -0.45 -6.38 13.71
C ALA A 34 -1.08 -5.32 12.80
N VAL A 35 -0.38 -4.20 12.60
CA VAL A 35 -0.76 -3.14 11.64
C VAL A 35 0.49 -2.68 10.91
N GLY A 36 0.48 -2.77 9.57
CA GLY A 36 1.53 -2.20 8.73
C GLY A 36 1.41 -0.69 8.63
N LEU A 37 2.54 0.02 8.62
CA LEU A 37 2.59 1.46 8.45
C LEU A 37 2.78 1.81 6.96
N CYS A 38 1.85 2.62 6.43
CA CYS A 38 1.81 3.07 5.04
C CYS A 38 2.36 4.50 4.87
N GLY A 39 2.83 4.82 3.66
CA GLY A 39 3.21 6.19 3.30
C GLY A 39 2.06 7.19 3.43
N SER A 40 0.81 6.78 3.17
CA SER A 40 -0.34 7.67 3.34
C SER A 40 -0.66 7.99 4.81
N ASP A 41 -0.32 7.10 5.77
CA ASP A 41 -0.39 7.43 7.19
C ASP A 41 0.61 8.53 7.55
N LEU A 42 1.80 8.54 6.90
CA LEU A 42 2.79 9.62 7.09
C LEU A 42 2.29 10.98 6.60
N HIS A 43 1.53 11.04 5.51
CA HIS A 43 0.93 12.30 5.05
C HIS A 43 -0.06 12.85 6.08
N TRP A 44 -0.95 11.99 6.63
CA TRP A 44 -1.82 12.40 7.73
C TRP A 44 -1.03 12.89 8.94
N TRP A 45 0.01 12.15 9.32
CA TRP A 45 0.81 12.46 10.48
C TRP A 45 1.65 13.73 10.29
N ALA A 46 2.38 13.85 9.17
CA ALA A 46 3.33 14.93 8.97
C ALA A 46 2.65 16.27 8.62
N GLU A 47 1.63 16.21 7.76
CA GLU A 47 1.04 17.39 7.14
C GLU A 47 -0.36 17.72 7.66
N GLY A 48 -0.96 16.78 8.40
CA GLY A 48 -2.35 16.90 8.88
C GLY A 48 -3.38 16.88 7.76
N ARG A 49 -3.01 16.37 6.58
CA ARG A 49 -3.91 16.29 5.41
C ARG A 49 -3.38 15.28 4.38
N ILE A 50 -4.26 14.84 3.51
CA ILE A 50 -3.90 14.26 2.20
C ILE A 50 -4.60 15.10 1.14
N HIS A 51 -3.85 15.70 0.24
CA HIS A 51 -4.36 16.68 -0.73
C HIS A 51 -5.19 17.80 -0.05
N SER A 52 -6.43 18.01 -0.52
CA SER A 52 -7.37 18.97 0.04
C SER A 52 -8.15 18.47 1.26
N THR A 53 -8.02 17.21 1.63
CA THR A 53 -8.75 16.61 2.75
C THR A 53 -7.96 16.80 4.04
N PRO A 54 -8.46 17.57 5.03
CA PRO A 54 -7.79 17.73 6.32
C PRO A 54 -8.02 16.54 7.24
N ALA A 55 -7.08 16.27 8.13
CA ALA A 55 -7.27 15.37 9.26
C ALA A 55 -8.36 15.89 10.22
N ARG A 56 -9.03 14.97 10.92
CA ARG A 56 -9.99 15.29 11.98
C ARG A 56 -9.49 14.75 13.30
N TYR A 57 -8.92 15.63 14.10
CA TYR A 57 -8.32 15.25 15.39
C TYR A 57 -9.39 15.03 16.48
N PRO A 58 -9.28 14.01 17.35
CA PRO A 58 -8.29 12.92 17.28
C PRO A 58 -8.62 11.92 16.14
N GLN A 59 -7.62 11.52 15.35
CA GLN A 59 -7.77 10.56 14.24
C GLN A 59 -6.94 9.30 14.50
N ILE A 60 -7.55 8.13 14.53
CA ILE A 60 -6.83 6.87 14.63
C ILE A 60 -6.37 6.47 13.22
N LEU A 61 -5.06 6.36 13.01
CA LEU A 61 -4.43 5.97 11.76
C LEU A 61 -4.27 4.45 11.63
N GLY A 62 -3.58 4.00 10.57
CA GLY A 62 -3.30 2.60 10.25
C GLY A 62 -4.44 1.93 9.51
N HIS A 63 -4.13 1.36 8.34
CA HIS A 63 -5.12 0.74 7.46
C HIS A 63 -4.66 -0.57 6.80
N GLU A 64 -3.53 -1.11 7.25
CA GLU A 64 -3.01 -2.43 6.82
C GLU A 64 -3.07 -3.42 7.99
N PRO A 65 -4.27 -3.72 8.50
CA PRO A 65 -4.43 -4.46 9.75
C PRO A 65 -4.47 -5.97 9.55
N VAL A 66 -4.05 -6.67 10.59
CA VAL A 66 -4.32 -8.09 10.82
C VAL A 66 -4.89 -8.24 12.22
N GLY A 67 -6.01 -8.93 12.34
CA GLY A 67 -6.69 -9.15 13.62
C GLY A 67 -7.21 -10.57 13.78
N GLU A 68 -7.47 -10.95 15.02
CA GLU A 68 -8.09 -12.21 15.39
C GLU A 68 -9.57 -11.96 15.71
N VAL A 69 -10.46 -12.77 15.17
CA VAL A 69 -11.90 -12.68 15.41
C VAL A 69 -12.20 -13.07 16.86
N LEU A 70 -12.75 -12.14 17.65
CA LEU A 70 -13.19 -12.38 19.03
C LEU A 70 -14.69 -12.66 19.15
N ALA A 71 -15.49 -12.03 18.28
CA ALA A 71 -16.92 -12.25 18.25
C ALA A 71 -17.46 -12.05 16.83
N VAL A 72 -18.54 -12.77 16.54
CA VAL A 72 -19.21 -12.77 15.25
C VAL A 72 -20.62 -12.25 15.45
N GLY A 73 -21.01 -11.22 14.69
CA GLY A 73 -22.33 -10.64 14.73
C GLY A 73 -23.42 -11.52 14.10
N GLU A 74 -24.66 -11.24 14.39
CA GLU A 74 -25.81 -11.94 13.87
C GLU A 74 -25.79 -11.94 12.31
N GLY A 75 -26.17 -13.06 11.69
CA GLY A 75 -26.25 -13.21 10.23
C GLY A 75 -24.92 -13.37 9.52
N VAL A 76 -23.78 -13.23 10.19
CA VAL A 76 -22.47 -13.50 9.59
C VAL A 76 -22.26 -15.00 9.49
N THR A 77 -21.99 -15.47 8.30
CA THR A 77 -21.65 -16.87 8.00
C THR A 77 -20.20 -16.97 7.54
N GLY A 78 -19.58 -18.11 7.83
CA GLY A 78 -18.26 -18.42 7.31
C GLY A 78 -17.10 -17.92 8.16
N PHE A 79 -17.26 -17.09 9.18
CA PHE A 79 -16.20 -16.70 10.13
C PHE A 79 -16.43 -17.33 11.51
N HIS A 80 -15.33 -17.66 12.20
CA HIS A 80 -15.33 -18.25 13.53
C HIS A 80 -14.39 -17.51 14.47
N VAL A 81 -14.70 -17.55 15.75
CA VAL A 81 -13.82 -17.02 16.81
C VAL A 81 -12.48 -17.72 16.76
N GLY A 82 -11.39 -16.94 16.85
CA GLY A 82 -10.00 -17.41 16.75
C GLY A 82 -9.41 -17.38 15.34
N GLU A 83 -10.22 -17.17 14.29
CA GLU A 83 -9.68 -17.00 12.93
C GLU A 83 -8.91 -15.67 12.82
N VAL A 84 -7.79 -15.70 12.09
CA VAL A 84 -7.00 -14.50 11.78
C VAL A 84 -7.41 -13.96 10.41
N VAL A 85 -7.66 -12.66 10.36
CA VAL A 85 -8.10 -11.96 9.16
C VAL A 85 -7.28 -10.71 8.89
N SER A 86 -7.06 -10.38 7.63
CA SER A 86 -6.72 -9.05 7.14
C SER A 86 -8.00 -8.29 6.81
N VAL A 87 -7.95 -6.97 6.68
CA VAL A 87 -9.15 -6.15 6.45
C VAL A 87 -8.94 -5.24 5.25
N GLU A 88 -9.89 -5.26 4.30
CA GLU A 88 -10.02 -4.21 3.28
C GLU A 88 -10.52 -2.93 3.97
N PRO A 89 -9.73 -1.84 4.01
CA PRO A 89 -10.07 -0.66 4.81
C PRO A 89 -11.15 0.23 4.17
N SER A 90 -11.55 -0.04 2.93
CA SER A 90 -12.56 0.76 2.21
C SER A 90 -13.97 0.32 2.60
N LEU A 91 -14.70 1.18 3.30
CA LEU A 91 -16.12 0.98 3.63
C LEU A 91 -16.97 1.50 2.47
N THR A 92 -17.65 0.62 1.76
CA THR A 92 -18.43 0.94 0.56
C THR A 92 -19.92 0.83 0.80
N CYS A 93 -20.74 1.55 0.02
CA CYS A 93 -22.18 1.60 0.26
C CYS A 93 -22.96 0.39 -0.27
N GLY A 94 -22.39 -0.40 -1.18
CA GLY A 94 -23.01 -1.58 -1.78
C GLY A 94 -24.13 -1.31 -2.81
N HIS A 95 -24.62 -0.07 -2.95
CA HIS A 95 -25.82 0.23 -3.76
C HIS A 95 -25.66 1.33 -4.82
N CYS A 96 -24.54 2.07 -4.87
CA CYS A 96 -24.29 3.00 -5.97
C CYS A 96 -23.94 2.25 -7.26
N GLU A 97 -24.02 2.91 -8.40
CA GLU A 97 -23.74 2.31 -9.71
C GLU A 97 -22.39 1.59 -9.77
N PHE A 98 -21.33 2.15 -9.14
CA PHE A 98 -20.01 1.54 -9.11
C PHE A 98 -19.97 0.28 -8.27
N CYS A 99 -20.63 0.28 -7.11
CA CYS A 99 -20.72 -0.92 -6.26
C CYS A 99 -21.51 -2.04 -6.96
N ILE A 100 -22.64 -1.70 -7.58
CA ILE A 100 -23.45 -2.66 -8.34
C ILE A 100 -22.66 -3.24 -9.52
N ALA A 101 -21.81 -2.41 -10.17
CA ALA A 101 -20.92 -2.84 -11.26
C ALA A 101 -19.66 -3.61 -10.78
N GLY A 102 -19.54 -3.91 -9.48
CA GLY A 102 -18.37 -4.61 -8.91
C GLY A 102 -17.10 -3.75 -8.81
N ARG A 103 -17.23 -2.43 -8.95
CA ARG A 103 -16.12 -1.46 -8.87
C ARG A 103 -16.16 -0.73 -7.54
N HIS A 104 -16.04 -1.47 -6.44
CA HIS A 104 -16.22 -0.98 -5.08
C HIS A 104 -15.23 0.13 -4.70
N ASN A 105 -13.98 0.05 -5.20
CA ASN A 105 -12.95 1.07 -5.01
C ASN A 105 -13.33 2.46 -5.57
N LEU A 106 -14.33 2.52 -6.44
CA LEU A 106 -14.88 3.76 -7.02
C LEU A 106 -16.21 4.16 -6.38
N CYS A 107 -16.60 3.57 -5.26
CA CYS A 107 -17.81 3.94 -4.54
C CYS A 107 -17.81 5.44 -4.22
N ILE A 108 -18.90 6.15 -4.64
CA ILE A 108 -19.04 7.59 -4.42
C ILE A 108 -19.35 7.96 -2.96
N HIS A 109 -19.71 6.98 -2.14
CA HIS A 109 -19.96 7.11 -0.71
C HIS A 109 -18.91 6.39 0.13
N ALA A 110 -17.76 6.08 -0.47
CA ALA A 110 -16.71 5.36 0.25
C ALA A 110 -16.19 6.17 1.44
N ARG A 111 -16.07 5.50 2.58
CA ARG A 111 -15.30 5.97 3.75
C ARG A 111 -14.06 5.09 3.90
N PHE A 112 -13.00 5.64 4.45
CA PHE A 112 -11.74 4.91 4.58
C PHE A 112 -11.31 4.81 6.04
N GLN A 113 -11.10 3.59 6.53
CA GLN A 113 -10.61 3.35 7.88
C GLN A 113 -9.14 3.79 7.98
N GLY A 114 -8.84 4.68 8.93
CA GLY A 114 -7.56 5.39 9.01
C GLY A 114 -7.61 6.80 8.44
N GLY A 115 -8.66 7.14 7.69
CA GLY A 115 -8.96 8.50 7.23
C GLY A 115 -9.84 9.30 8.21
N PRO A 116 -10.21 10.54 7.86
CA PRO A 116 -11.02 11.40 8.74
C PRO A 116 -12.48 10.94 8.89
N GLU A 117 -12.96 10.02 8.04
CA GLU A 117 -14.35 9.55 8.05
C GLU A 117 -14.56 8.30 8.90
N ALA A 118 -13.51 7.52 9.15
CA ALA A 118 -13.60 6.29 9.94
C ALA A 118 -12.27 5.99 10.64
N PRO A 119 -12.33 5.58 11.93
CA PRO A 119 -11.11 5.29 12.69
C PRO A 119 -10.34 4.10 12.09
N GLY A 120 -9.02 4.21 12.07
CA GLY A 120 -8.10 3.15 11.68
C GLY A 120 -7.84 2.12 12.77
N PHE A 121 -6.72 1.43 12.64
CA PHE A 121 -6.46 0.21 13.39
C PHE A 121 -5.29 0.32 14.40
N LEU A 122 -4.70 1.50 14.63
CA LEU A 122 -3.72 1.68 15.71
C LEU A 122 -4.44 1.71 17.08
N ARG A 123 -5.09 0.59 17.42
CA ARG A 123 -5.86 0.35 18.66
C ARG A 123 -6.03 -1.16 18.89
N ASP A 124 -6.23 -1.59 20.14
CA ASP A 124 -6.31 -3.01 20.49
C ASP A 124 -7.49 -3.76 19.84
N TYR A 125 -8.65 -3.11 19.69
CA TYR A 125 -9.88 -3.75 19.19
C TYR A 125 -10.58 -2.88 18.15
N ALA A 126 -11.17 -3.54 17.15
CA ALA A 126 -11.96 -2.89 16.11
C ALA A 126 -13.19 -3.72 15.75
N VAL A 127 -14.29 -3.04 15.44
CA VAL A 127 -15.46 -3.65 14.79
C VAL A 127 -15.40 -3.32 13.31
N ILE A 128 -15.61 -4.33 12.47
CA ILE A 128 -15.57 -4.20 11.01
C ILE A 128 -16.77 -4.91 10.37
N PRO A 129 -17.23 -4.51 9.18
CA PRO A 129 -18.14 -5.32 8.39
C PRO A 129 -17.46 -6.64 7.98
N ALA A 130 -18.16 -7.76 8.13
CA ALA A 130 -17.60 -9.07 7.85
C ALA A 130 -17.16 -9.25 6.39
N HIS A 131 -17.81 -8.57 5.44
CA HIS A 131 -17.45 -8.61 4.02
C HIS A 131 -16.14 -7.86 3.68
N ASN A 132 -15.59 -7.09 4.62
CA ASN A 132 -14.27 -6.48 4.50
C ASN A 132 -13.14 -7.37 5.04
N ALA A 133 -13.46 -8.53 5.62
CA ALA A 133 -12.47 -9.44 6.16
C ALA A 133 -12.01 -10.47 5.13
N ASP A 134 -10.70 -10.59 4.95
CA ASP A 134 -10.06 -11.66 4.17
C ASP A 134 -9.31 -12.60 5.12
N ARG A 135 -9.54 -13.91 5.02
CA ARG A 135 -8.83 -14.89 5.85
C ARG A 135 -7.35 -14.88 5.57
N VAL A 136 -6.57 -14.90 6.64
CA VAL A 136 -5.12 -15.12 6.54
C VAL A 136 -4.88 -16.63 6.41
N PRO A 137 -4.26 -17.09 5.31
CA PRO A 137 -3.93 -18.50 5.14
C PRO A 137 -2.97 -19.01 6.23
N ALA A 138 -3.15 -20.28 6.60
CA ALA A 138 -2.20 -20.94 7.50
C ALA A 138 -0.76 -20.89 6.94
N GLY A 139 0.20 -20.63 7.83
CA GLY A 139 1.63 -20.55 7.48
C GLY A 139 2.14 -19.11 7.25
N LEU A 140 1.27 -18.12 7.09
CA LEU A 140 1.68 -16.71 7.17
C LEU A 140 1.71 -16.25 8.63
N SER A 141 2.78 -15.58 9.03
CA SER A 141 2.80 -14.84 10.28
C SER A 141 1.86 -13.63 10.22
N VAL A 142 1.40 -13.15 11.37
CA VAL A 142 0.54 -11.96 11.42
C VAL A 142 1.24 -10.72 10.86
N GLN A 143 2.57 -10.65 10.98
CA GLN A 143 3.37 -9.56 10.44
C GLN A 143 3.43 -9.61 8.92
N GLU A 144 3.64 -10.79 8.32
CA GLU A 144 3.63 -10.96 6.86
C GLU A 144 2.24 -10.70 6.28
N ALA A 145 1.20 -11.09 7.00
CA ALA A 145 -0.18 -10.88 6.58
C ALA A 145 -0.56 -9.38 6.49
N THR A 146 0.17 -8.46 7.15
CA THR A 146 -0.03 -7.00 6.95
C THR A 146 0.27 -6.56 5.52
N LEU A 147 1.01 -7.36 4.74
CA LEU A 147 1.27 -7.09 3.33
C LEU A 147 0.07 -7.42 2.42
N ILE A 148 -0.97 -8.07 2.92
CA ILE A 148 -2.15 -8.42 2.12
C ILE A 148 -2.81 -7.16 1.55
N GLU A 149 -3.01 -6.12 2.37
CA GLU A 149 -3.62 -4.87 1.93
C GLU A 149 -2.81 -4.17 0.82
N PRO A 150 -1.52 -3.82 1.02
CA PRO A 150 -0.77 -3.16 -0.04
C PRO A 150 -0.51 -4.05 -1.26
N LEU A 151 -0.44 -5.38 -1.11
CA LEU A 151 -0.34 -6.30 -2.24
C LEU A 151 -1.66 -6.39 -3.03
N ALA A 152 -2.82 -6.24 -2.36
CA ALA A 152 -4.11 -6.20 -3.03
C ALA A 152 -4.22 -5.02 -4.02
N VAL A 153 -3.53 -3.90 -3.75
CA VAL A 153 -3.38 -2.80 -4.71
C VAL A 153 -2.70 -3.29 -5.99
N TRP A 154 -1.63 -4.08 -5.87
CA TRP A 154 -0.92 -4.62 -7.04
C TRP A 154 -1.74 -5.64 -7.83
N VAL A 155 -2.51 -6.48 -7.15
CA VAL A 155 -3.45 -7.38 -7.84
C VAL A 155 -4.44 -6.58 -8.67
N HIS A 156 -4.94 -5.45 -8.14
CA HIS A 156 -5.81 -4.56 -8.88
C HIS A 156 -5.09 -3.81 -10.01
N VAL A 157 -3.85 -3.37 -9.82
CA VAL A 157 -3.01 -2.78 -10.89
C VAL A 157 -2.92 -3.72 -12.08
N TYR A 158 -2.71 -5.02 -11.83
CA TYR A 158 -2.57 -6.03 -12.89
C TYR A 158 -3.88 -6.34 -13.65
N GLU A 159 -5.03 -6.02 -13.08
CA GLU A 159 -6.30 -6.04 -13.81
C GLU A 159 -6.44 -4.85 -14.77
N LEU A 160 -5.82 -3.72 -14.44
CA LEU A 160 -5.89 -2.51 -15.24
C LEU A 160 -4.81 -2.45 -16.33
N GLU A 161 -3.58 -2.78 -15.98
CA GLU A 161 -2.43 -2.81 -16.91
C GLU A 161 -1.51 -3.99 -16.52
N PRO A 162 -1.74 -5.19 -17.08
CA PRO A 162 -0.98 -6.39 -16.75
C PRO A 162 0.42 -6.37 -17.37
N VAL A 163 1.41 -6.88 -16.65
CA VAL A 163 2.71 -7.27 -17.19
C VAL A 163 2.55 -8.56 -17.99
N ARG A 164 3.11 -8.61 -19.19
CA ARG A 164 3.15 -9.79 -20.04
C ARG A 164 4.51 -10.48 -19.96
N LEU A 165 4.53 -11.76 -20.24
CA LEU A 165 5.78 -12.50 -20.34
C LEU A 165 6.74 -11.82 -21.33
N GLY A 166 7.96 -11.51 -20.87
CA GLY A 166 8.97 -10.85 -21.68
C GLY A 166 8.90 -9.31 -21.69
N ASP A 167 7.93 -8.70 -21.01
CA ASP A 167 7.91 -7.24 -20.87
C ASP A 167 9.09 -6.74 -20.03
N THR A 168 9.56 -5.55 -20.36
CA THR A 168 10.53 -4.79 -19.56
C THR A 168 9.78 -3.75 -18.73
N VAL A 169 10.11 -3.66 -17.44
CA VAL A 169 9.37 -2.85 -16.46
C VAL A 169 10.33 -1.89 -15.76
N ALA A 170 9.89 -0.66 -15.54
CA ALA A 170 10.57 0.29 -14.64
C ALA A 170 9.65 0.65 -13.48
N VAL A 171 10.20 0.70 -12.25
CA VAL A 171 9.52 1.10 -11.03
C VAL A 171 10.18 2.35 -10.47
N LEU A 172 9.44 3.43 -10.38
CA LEU A 172 9.88 4.71 -9.86
C LEU A 172 9.42 4.85 -8.41
N GLY A 173 10.39 4.86 -7.49
CA GLY A 173 10.17 4.78 -6.04
C GLY A 173 10.21 3.34 -5.55
N ALA A 174 11.20 3.04 -4.69
CA ALA A 174 11.39 1.74 -4.04
C ALA A 174 10.93 1.74 -2.56
N GLY A 175 9.86 2.48 -2.27
CA GLY A 175 9.08 2.35 -1.03
C GLY A 175 8.33 1.01 -0.99
N PRO A 176 7.56 0.70 0.07
CA PRO A 176 6.86 -0.58 0.20
C PRO A 176 6.00 -0.94 -1.02
N ILE A 177 5.27 0.01 -1.60
CA ILE A 177 4.49 -0.20 -2.82
C ILE A 177 5.41 -0.54 -3.99
N GLY A 178 6.48 0.23 -4.23
CA GLY A 178 7.41 -0.06 -5.33
C GLY A 178 8.13 -1.40 -5.17
N LEU A 179 8.53 -1.76 -3.95
CA LEU A 179 9.16 -3.05 -3.64
C LEU A 179 8.22 -4.23 -3.96
N LEU A 180 6.95 -4.14 -3.57
CA LEU A 180 5.93 -5.14 -3.94
C LEU A 180 5.73 -5.19 -5.46
N GLY A 181 5.76 -4.04 -6.14
CA GLY A 181 5.65 -3.96 -7.60
C GLY A 181 6.79 -4.63 -8.34
N ILE A 182 8.02 -4.48 -7.84
CA ILE A 182 9.19 -5.19 -8.38
C ILE A 182 8.97 -6.70 -8.29
N ALA A 183 8.59 -7.21 -7.12
CA ALA A 183 8.32 -8.63 -6.93
C ALA A 183 7.16 -9.13 -7.80
N MET A 184 6.08 -8.36 -7.89
CA MET A 184 4.93 -8.68 -8.74
C MET A 184 5.31 -8.74 -10.23
N ALA A 185 6.12 -7.79 -10.72
CA ALA A 185 6.58 -7.78 -12.10
C ALA A 185 7.44 -9.02 -12.43
N LYS A 186 8.37 -9.39 -11.54
CA LYS A 186 9.17 -10.63 -11.69
C LYS A 186 8.26 -11.87 -11.66
N GLN A 187 7.31 -11.91 -10.74
CA GLN A 187 6.36 -13.02 -10.64
C GLN A 187 5.48 -13.17 -11.89
N ALA A 188 5.13 -12.06 -12.55
CA ALA A 188 4.37 -12.07 -13.79
C ALA A 188 5.18 -12.45 -15.04
N GLY A 189 6.51 -12.59 -14.92
CA GLY A 189 7.40 -13.00 -16.01
C GLY A 189 8.00 -11.82 -16.79
N ALA A 190 8.14 -10.65 -16.16
CA ALA A 190 8.93 -9.57 -16.74
C ALA A 190 10.36 -10.06 -17.03
N GLU A 191 10.88 -9.80 -18.25
CA GLU A 191 12.24 -10.12 -18.64
C GLU A 191 13.24 -9.31 -17.80
N MET A 192 12.94 -8.03 -17.62
CA MET A 192 13.79 -7.10 -16.88
C MET A 192 12.94 -6.15 -16.03
N VAL A 193 13.34 -5.96 -14.77
CA VAL A 193 12.76 -4.99 -13.87
C VAL A 193 13.82 -4.01 -13.38
N LEU A 194 13.64 -2.73 -13.69
CA LEU A 194 14.53 -1.64 -13.30
C LEU A 194 13.86 -0.78 -12.23
N ALA A 195 14.64 -0.27 -11.28
CA ALA A 195 14.08 0.56 -10.21
C ALA A 195 14.95 1.78 -9.91
N CYS A 196 14.34 2.87 -9.47
CA CYS A 196 15.06 4.00 -8.90
C CYS A 196 14.43 4.49 -7.60
N ASP A 197 15.25 5.07 -6.74
CA ASP A 197 14.84 5.75 -5.51
C ASP A 197 15.89 6.80 -5.15
N ARG A 198 15.51 7.76 -4.29
CA ARG A 198 16.43 8.74 -3.70
C ARG A 198 17.11 8.22 -2.42
N VAL A 199 16.66 7.09 -1.89
CA VAL A 199 17.14 6.51 -0.63
C VAL A 199 17.98 5.27 -0.91
N PRO A 200 19.30 5.28 -0.62
CA PRO A 200 20.22 4.21 -1.03
C PRO A 200 19.81 2.82 -0.53
N HIS A 201 19.48 2.66 0.75
CA HIS A 201 19.13 1.34 1.32
C HIS A 201 17.87 0.72 0.71
N ARG A 202 16.95 1.54 0.15
CA ARG A 202 15.78 1.05 -0.58
C ARG A 202 16.14 0.39 -1.89
N LEU A 203 17.25 0.80 -2.52
CA LEU A 203 17.76 0.15 -3.72
C LEU A 203 18.34 -1.24 -3.42
N ASP A 204 18.91 -1.44 -2.23
CA ASP A 204 19.33 -2.77 -1.77
C ASP A 204 18.13 -3.68 -1.53
N LEU A 205 17.06 -3.13 -0.96
CA LEU A 205 15.76 -3.83 -0.86
C LEU A 205 15.22 -4.17 -2.25
N ALA A 206 15.24 -3.21 -3.19
CA ALA A 206 14.76 -3.42 -4.55
C ALA A 206 15.48 -4.59 -5.25
N ARG A 207 16.81 -4.71 -5.09
CA ARG A 207 17.59 -5.85 -5.63
C ARG A 207 17.15 -7.16 -4.97
N ARG A 208 16.94 -7.19 -3.65
CA ARG A 208 16.42 -8.37 -2.95
C ARG A 208 15.01 -8.76 -3.38
N MET A 209 14.20 -7.77 -3.78
CA MET A 209 12.86 -8.02 -4.31
C MET A 209 12.85 -8.41 -5.80
N GLY A 210 14.01 -8.42 -6.47
CA GLY A 210 14.17 -8.92 -7.82
C GLY A 210 14.44 -7.86 -8.90
N ALA A 211 14.82 -6.63 -8.54
CA ALA A 211 15.24 -5.64 -9.53
C ALA A 211 16.57 -6.06 -10.18
N ASP A 212 16.61 -6.07 -11.51
CA ASP A 212 17.78 -6.44 -12.33
C ASP A 212 18.76 -5.25 -12.46
N GLY A 213 18.28 -4.03 -12.32
CA GLY A 213 19.09 -2.82 -12.33
C GLY A 213 18.48 -1.73 -11.47
N THR A 214 19.34 -0.94 -10.82
CA THR A 214 18.87 0.16 -9.94
C THR A 214 19.67 1.43 -10.18
N ALA A 215 19.05 2.59 -10.00
CA ALA A 215 19.71 3.89 -10.01
C ALA A 215 19.35 4.73 -8.77
N LEU A 216 20.36 5.29 -8.13
CA LEU A 216 20.17 6.32 -7.11
C LEU A 216 19.91 7.67 -7.80
N MET A 217 18.74 8.24 -7.52
CA MET A 217 18.35 9.52 -8.10
C MET A 217 19.32 10.61 -7.60
N GLY A 218 19.80 11.44 -8.53
CA GLY A 218 20.82 12.45 -8.27
C GLY A 218 22.26 12.00 -8.54
N GLU A 219 22.55 10.69 -8.58
CA GLU A 219 23.87 10.17 -8.97
C GLU A 219 23.90 9.66 -10.42
N ARG A 220 22.82 9.00 -10.85
CA ARG A 220 22.68 8.47 -12.22
C ARG A 220 21.31 8.84 -12.78
N ASP A 221 21.28 9.32 -14.03
CA ASP A 221 20.02 9.50 -14.74
C ASP A 221 19.38 8.12 -14.99
N PHE A 222 18.21 7.92 -14.43
CA PHE A 222 17.49 6.65 -14.56
C PHE A 222 17.09 6.35 -16.01
N ARG A 223 16.80 7.40 -16.80
CA ARG A 223 16.52 7.22 -18.22
C ARG A 223 17.74 6.67 -18.97
N GLU A 224 18.95 7.16 -18.66
CA GLU A 224 20.17 6.62 -19.25
C GLU A 224 20.33 5.13 -18.92
N LEU A 225 20.14 4.73 -17.66
CA LEU A 225 20.15 3.32 -17.28
C LEU A 225 19.14 2.50 -18.11
N VAL A 226 17.91 2.99 -18.23
CA VAL A 226 16.85 2.33 -19.00
C VAL A 226 17.27 2.19 -20.47
N MET A 227 17.76 3.26 -21.09
CA MET A 227 18.14 3.24 -22.51
C MET A 227 19.34 2.33 -22.75
N ASP A 228 20.33 2.34 -21.87
CA ASP A 228 21.50 1.44 -21.97
C ASP A 228 21.07 -0.02 -21.96
N LEU A 229 20.28 -0.42 -20.97
CA LEU A 229 19.87 -1.81 -20.76
C LEU A 229 18.83 -2.28 -21.79
N THR A 230 18.02 -1.36 -22.32
CA THR A 230 17.04 -1.68 -23.39
C THR A 230 17.56 -1.41 -24.81
N ARG A 231 18.85 -1.09 -24.97
CA ARG A 231 19.49 -0.76 -26.28
C ARG A 231 18.76 0.38 -26.99
N GLY A 232 18.34 1.41 -26.26
CA GLY A 232 17.64 2.58 -26.78
C GLY A 232 16.14 2.40 -27.02
N ARG A 233 15.57 1.21 -26.76
CA ARG A 233 14.14 0.92 -27.01
C ARG A 233 13.23 1.60 -25.98
N GLY A 234 13.63 1.67 -24.73
CA GLY A 234 12.77 1.99 -23.58
C GLY A 234 12.00 0.78 -23.05
N VAL A 235 11.34 0.95 -21.90
CA VAL A 235 10.58 -0.12 -21.23
C VAL A 235 9.12 -0.18 -21.72
N ASP A 236 8.49 -1.35 -21.55
CA ASP A 236 7.08 -1.57 -21.90
C ASP A 236 6.14 -0.88 -20.94
N ILE A 237 6.43 -0.96 -19.64
CA ILE A 237 5.59 -0.41 -18.58
C ILE A 237 6.47 0.35 -17.57
N VAL A 238 5.98 1.49 -17.14
CA VAL A 238 6.50 2.24 -15.99
C VAL A 238 5.45 2.28 -14.89
N TYR A 239 5.80 1.83 -13.70
CA TYR A 239 5.01 2.00 -12.49
C TYR A 239 5.59 3.14 -11.66
N ASP A 240 4.83 4.23 -11.50
CA ASP A 240 5.17 5.30 -10.58
C ASP A 240 4.56 5.04 -9.20
N ALA A 241 5.40 4.64 -8.26
CA ALA A 241 5.06 4.41 -6.85
C ALA A 241 5.54 5.55 -5.93
N ALA A 242 6.16 6.60 -6.50
CA ALA A 242 6.64 7.77 -5.77
C ALA A 242 5.63 8.92 -5.74
N GLY A 243 4.91 9.13 -6.85
CA GLY A 243 3.94 10.21 -6.96
C GLY A 243 4.57 11.61 -7.07
N ALA A 244 5.84 11.72 -7.44
CA ALA A 244 6.49 13.01 -7.61
C ALA A 244 6.37 13.51 -9.07
N PRO A 245 6.23 14.83 -9.31
CA PRO A 245 6.20 15.38 -10.67
C PRO A 245 7.41 14.97 -11.52
N GLU A 246 8.59 14.90 -10.89
CA GLU A 246 9.84 14.51 -11.51
C GLU A 246 9.82 13.04 -11.95
N THR A 247 9.30 12.13 -11.11
CA THR A 247 9.20 10.70 -11.43
C THR A 247 8.19 10.45 -12.54
N ILE A 248 7.05 11.13 -12.51
CA ILE A 248 6.04 11.03 -13.57
C ILE A 248 6.62 11.50 -14.92
N SER A 249 7.30 12.65 -14.93
CA SER A 249 7.94 13.18 -16.14
C SER A 249 9.08 12.28 -16.63
N GLN A 250 9.87 11.70 -15.72
CA GLN A 250 10.92 10.74 -16.02
C GLN A 250 10.35 9.43 -16.59
N GLY A 251 9.26 8.95 -15.97
CA GLY A 251 8.57 7.74 -16.41
C GLY A 251 8.10 7.82 -17.86
N LEU A 252 7.49 8.93 -18.25
CA LEU A 252 7.10 9.15 -19.64
C LEU A 252 8.29 9.04 -20.62
N ARG A 253 9.47 9.52 -20.23
CA ARG A 253 10.68 9.49 -21.07
C ARG A 253 11.35 8.11 -21.14
N CYS A 254 11.11 7.24 -20.16
CA CYS A 254 11.65 5.88 -20.11
C CYS A 254 10.88 4.88 -20.98
N LEU A 255 9.62 5.20 -21.33
CA LEU A 255 8.76 4.30 -22.10
C LEU A 255 9.18 4.18 -23.58
N ARG A 256 8.99 2.99 -24.15
CA ARG A 256 8.96 2.82 -25.60
C ARG A 256 7.69 3.41 -26.22
N PRO A 257 7.64 3.64 -27.55
CA PRO A 257 6.35 3.92 -28.22
C PRO A 257 5.31 2.82 -27.93
N GLY A 258 4.08 3.23 -27.66
CA GLY A 258 2.96 2.36 -27.26
C GLY A 258 3.06 1.78 -25.85
N GLY A 259 4.00 2.24 -25.03
CA GLY A 259 4.15 1.83 -23.64
C GLY A 259 3.10 2.41 -22.69
N ALA A 260 3.11 1.99 -21.44
CA ALA A 260 2.16 2.43 -20.42
C ALA A 260 2.85 3.02 -19.17
N LEU A 261 2.40 4.19 -18.75
CA LEU A 261 2.69 4.76 -17.42
C LEU A 261 1.51 4.49 -16.48
N VAL A 262 1.78 3.84 -15.36
CA VAL A 262 0.78 3.55 -14.33
C VAL A 262 1.09 4.36 -13.08
N LEU A 263 0.16 5.22 -12.68
CA LEU A 263 0.29 6.12 -11.54
C LEU A 263 -0.36 5.47 -10.31
N ILE A 264 0.45 5.10 -9.33
CA ILE A 264 0.04 4.44 -8.08
C ILE A 264 0.34 5.35 -6.89
N GLY A 265 1.50 6.02 -6.92
CA GLY A 265 1.89 6.99 -5.90
C GLY A 265 0.90 8.16 -5.80
N ILE A 266 0.73 8.69 -4.59
CA ILE A 266 -0.12 9.85 -4.34
C ILE A 266 0.67 11.10 -4.72
N PRO A 267 0.28 11.85 -5.78
CA PRO A 267 1.06 13.00 -6.22
C PRO A 267 0.95 14.17 -5.24
N GLU A 268 2.08 14.84 -5.02
CA GLU A 268 2.20 16.14 -4.38
C GLU A 268 3.17 16.99 -5.21
N PRO A 269 2.79 18.20 -5.62
CA PRO A 269 1.55 18.93 -5.46
C PRO A 269 0.38 18.40 -6.33
N LEU A 270 -0.83 18.90 -6.08
CA LEU A 270 -2.04 18.53 -6.85
C LEU A 270 -1.95 18.87 -8.33
N GLU A 271 -1.28 19.96 -8.66
CA GLU A 271 -1.13 20.47 -10.02
C GLU A 271 0.37 20.61 -10.36
N PHE A 272 0.76 20.06 -11.48
CA PHE A 272 2.13 20.19 -12.02
C PHE A 272 2.12 20.03 -13.53
N ALA A 273 3.16 20.60 -14.17
CA ALA A 273 3.30 20.52 -15.61
C ALA A 273 3.84 19.15 -16.05
N VAL A 274 3.23 18.57 -17.08
CA VAL A 274 3.68 17.33 -17.73
C VAL A 274 3.75 17.56 -19.24
N ASP A 275 4.82 17.08 -19.87
CA ASP A 275 4.96 17.10 -21.34
C ASP A 275 4.08 16.03 -21.99
N LEU A 276 2.81 16.38 -22.18
CA LEU A 276 1.84 15.50 -22.87
C LEU A 276 2.12 15.37 -24.37
N HIS A 277 2.84 16.31 -24.99
CA HIS A 277 3.23 16.16 -26.38
C HIS A 277 4.16 14.97 -26.59
N ALA A 278 5.11 14.77 -25.68
CA ALA A 278 5.98 13.60 -25.70
C ALA A 278 5.23 12.28 -25.52
N ALA A 279 4.12 12.27 -24.78
CA ALA A 279 3.24 11.11 -24.66
C ALA A 279 2.41 10.88 -25.92
N LEU A 280 1.82 11.95 -26.48
CA LEU A 280 1.02 11.89 -27.69
C LEU A 280 1.84 11.38 -28.91
N ALA A 281 3.05 11.93 -29.11
CA ALA A 281 3.92 11.57 -30.24
C ALA A 281 4.34 10.08 -30.24
N ARG A 282 4.18 9.37 -29.12
CA ARG A 282 4.53 7.96 -28.94
C ARG A 282 3.35 7.06 -28.61
N GLU A 283 2.11 7.57 -28.68
CA GLU A 283 0.88 6.83 -28.33
C GLU A 283 0.96 6.15 -26.94
N LEU A 284 1.48 6.88 -25.94
CA LEU A 284 1.60 6.32 -24.60
C LEU A 284 0.23 6.24 -23.90
N ARG A 285 0.03 5.17 -23.13
CA ARG A 285 -1.12 5.05 -22.23
C ARG A 285 -0.75 5.58 -20.84
N ILE A 286 -1.69 6.28 -20.21
CA ILE A 286 -1.55 6.73 -18.81
C ILE A 286 -2.73 6.13 -18.04
N GLN A 287 -2.43 5.23 -17.11
CA GLN A 287 -3.39 4.56 -16.25
C GLN A 287 -3.24 5.05 -14.81
N THR A 288 -4.31 5.52 -14.21
CA THR A 288 -4.36 5.84 -12.77
C THR A 288 -4.93 4.67 -11.98
N VAL A 289 -4.51 4.50 -10.75
CA VAL A 289 -4.97 3.44 -9.87
C VAL A 289 -5.54 4.02 -8.58
N ARG A 290 -6.67 3.50 -8.13
CA ARG A 290 -7.27 3.87 -6.85
C ARG A 290 -7.40 2.66 -5.94
N ARG A 291 -6.50 2.54 -4.96
CA ARG A 291 -6.55 1.50 -3.91
C ARG A 291 -6.66 0.08 -4.49
N SER A 292 -7.35 -0.80 -3.78
CA SER A 292 -7.70 -2.15 -4.19
C SER A 292 -9.21 -2.27 -4.43
N ASN A 293 -9.63 -3.31 -5.12
CA ASN A 293 -11.04 -3.62 -5.35
C ASN A 293 -11.37 -5.03 -4.83
N HIS A 294 -11.34 -5.19 -3.49
CA HIS A 294 -11.55 -6.49 -2.82
C HIS A 294 -10.62 -7.60 -3.36
N LYS A 295 -9.31 -7.33 -3.38
CA LYS A 295 -8.29 -8.27 -3.88
C LYS A 295 -7.50 -8.95 -2.74
N GLY A 296 -7.91 -8.78 -1.50
CA GLY A 296 -7.20 -9.32 -0.34
C GLY A 296 -7.02 -10.83 -0.40
N ALA A 297 -8.05 -11.58 -0.78
CA ALA A 297 -7.95 -13.04 -0.91
C ALA A 297 -6.91 -13.49 -1.93
N GLN A 298 -6.79 -12.82 -3.09
CA GLN A 298 -5.77 -13.13 -4.10
C GLN A 298 -4.37 -12.75 -3.59
N ALA A 299 -4.23 -11.60 -2.94
CA ALA A 299 -2.98 -11.17 -2.34
C ALA A 299 -2.52 -12.16 -1.25
N ALA A 300 -3.43 -12.59 -0.38
CA ALA A 300 -3.17 -13.60 0.64
C ALA A 300 -2.67 -14.92 0.03
N ALA A 301 -3.30 -15.37 -1.06
CA ALA A 301 -2.89 -16.59 -1.76
C ALA A 301 -1.48 -16.48 -2.37
N LEU A 302 -1.11 -15.32 -2.94
CA LEU A 302 0.24 -15.07 -3.47
C LEU A 302 1.30 -15.10 -2.38
N LEU A 303 1.04 -14.48 -1.23
CA LEU A 303 1.95 -14.51 -0.07
C LEU A 303 2.09 -15.93 0.49
N ALA A 304 0.99 -16.64 0.71
CA ALA A 304 0.99 -18.01 1.24
C ALA A 304 1.70 -19.00 0.32
N ALA A 305 1.64 -18.78 -1.00
CA ALA A 305 2.38 -19.57 -1.98
C ALA A 305 3.88 -19.22 -2.05
N GLY A 306 4.39 -18.28 -1.23
CA GLY A 306 5.77 -17.81 -1.27
C GLY A 306 6.16 -17.12 -2.56
N ARG A 307 5.17 -16.62 -3.34
CA ARG A 307 5.41 -15.95 -4.63
C ARG A 307 5.96 -14.55 -4.48
N ILE A 308 5.66 -13.90 -3.37
CA ILE A 308 6.09 -12.53 -3.06
C ILE A 308 6.97 -12.57 -1.82
N PRO A 309 8.24 -12.13 -1.91
CA PRO A 309 9.12 -12.06 -0.75
C PRO A 309 8.59 -11.08 0.31
N THR A 310 8.68 -11.46 1.58
CA THR A 310 8.27 -10.62 2.72
C THR A 310 9.43 -9.86 3.36
N SER A 311 10.64 -10.00 2.81
CA SER A 311 11.89 -9.39 3.32
C SER A 311 11.91 -7.85 3.30
N LEU A 312 10.89 -7.22 2.71
CA LEU A 312 10.69 -5.77 2.82
C LEU A 312 10.24 -5.35 4.23
N ILE A 313 9.67 -6.26 5.05
CA ILE A 313 9.39 -6.00 6.46
C ILE A 313 10.73 -6.02 7.20
N THR A 314 11.24 -4.85 7.49
CA THR A 314 12.55 -4.68 8.15
C THR A 314 12.44 -4.39 9.64
N HIS A 315 11.31 -3.81 10.08
CA HIS A 315 11.11 -3.34 11.44
C HIS A 315 9.79 -3.84 12.02
N ARG A 316 9.86 -4.27 13.29
CA ARG A 316 8.70 -4.60 14.11
C ARG A 316 8.81 -3.83 15.41
N MET A 317 7.78 -3.09 15.78
CA MET A 317 7.75 -2.26 16.96
C MET A 317 6.46 -2.49 17.75
N PRO A 318 6.46 -2.40 19.08
CA PRO A 318 5.23 -2.43 19.85
C PRO A 318 4.37 -1.19 19.57
N LEU A 319 3.06 -1.28 19.80
CA LEU A 319 2.12 -0.18 19.56
C LEU A 319 2.49 1.08 20.36
N GLU A 320 3.04 0.91 21.57
CA GLU A 320 3.48 1.98 22.45
C GLU A 320 4.55 2.89 21.83
N GLN A 321 5.33 2.37 20.89
CA GLN A 321 6.37 3.11 20.15
C GLN A 321 5.87 3.67 18.82
N ALA A 322 4.55 3.87 18.67
CA ALA A 322 4.00 4.34 17.41
C ALA A 322 4.58 5.71 16.96
N GLN A 323 4.76 6.64 17.88
CA GLN A 323 5.37 7.95 17.57
C GLN A 323 6.78 7.78 16.96
N GLU A 324 7.64 6.96 17.58
CA GLU A 324 9.00 6.67 17.12
C GLU A 324 8.99 5.96 15.75
N GLY A 325 8.05 5.02 15.54
CA GLY A 325 7.90 4.32 14.27
C GLY A 325 7.54 5.26 13.10
N PHE A 326 6.67 6.24 13.34
CA PHE A 326 6.33 7.27 12.35
C PHE A 326 7.53 8.18 12.06
N GLU A 327 8.26 8.61 13.08
CA GLU A 327 9.49 9.42 12.92
C GLU A 327 10.58 8.66 12.14
N MET A 328 10.81 7.38 12.48
CA MET A 328 11.75 6.51 11.78
C MET A 328 11.41 6.39 10.30
N LEU A 329 10.16 6.10 9.96
CA LEU A 329 9.75 5.93 8.57
C LEU A 329 9.79 7.26 7.80
N HIS A 330 9.44 8.37 8.43
CA HIS A 330 9.47 9.71 7.82
C HIS A 330 10.89 10.18 7.52
N SER A 331 11.85 9.89 8.41
CA SER A 331 13.26 10.25 8.23
C SER A 331 14.07 9.23 7.42
N TYR A 332 13.45 8.12 7.00
CA TYR A 332 14.13 7.00 6.33
C TYR A 332 15.28 6.42 7.17
N ALA A 333 15.18 6.47 8.48
CA ALA A 333 16.24 6.05 9.39
C ALA A 333 16.39 4.52 9.44
N ASP A 334 17.52 4.05 9.96
CA ASP A 334 17.82 2.65 10.29
C ASP A 334 17.57 1.62 9.15
N GLY A 335 17.65 2.08 7.90
CA GLY A 335 17.43 1.18 6.76
C GLY A 335 15.97 0.72 6.60
N VAL A 336 15.00 1.47 7.13
CA VAL A 336 13.60 1.08 7.14
C VAL A 336 13.01 0.90 5.73
N GLY A 337 12.50 -0.30 5.46
CA GLY A 337 11.66 -0.61 4.31
C GLY A 337 10.19 -0.53 4.69
N LYS A 338 9.65 -1.62 5.28
CA LYS A 338 8.31 -1.68 5.85
C LYS A 338 8.41 -1.84 7.37
N LEU A 339 7.67 -1.02 8.09
CA LEU A 339 7.49 -1.10 9.53
C LEU A 339 6.12 -1.70 9.85
N VAL A 340 6.08 -2.61 10.82
CA VAL A 340 4.86 -3.24 11.33
C VAL A 340 4.79 -3.01 12.84
N PHE A 341 3.66 -2.46 13.30
CA PHE A 341 3.34 -2.46 14.73
C PHE A 341 2.78 -3.82 15.11
N ASP A 342 3.46 -4.48 16.04
CA ASP A 342 3.13 -5.81 16.54
C ASP A 342 2.56 -5.68 17.94
N PHE A 343 1.29 -6.04 18.11
CA PHE A 343 0.53 -5.84 19.35
C PHE A 343 0.88 -6.86 20.43
N ASP A 344 1.57 -7.93 20.08
CA ASP A 344 2.04 -8.96 21.02
C ASP A 344 3.44 -8.63 21.58
N LEU A 345 4.18 -7.69 20.95
CA LEU A 345 5.42 -7.17 21.52
C LEU A 345 5.10 -6.29 22.73
N LYS A 346 5.98 -6.38 23.73
CA LYS A 346 5.95 -5.48 24.89
C LYS A 346 6.98 -4.38 24.69
N GLY A 347 6.58 -3.14 24.92
CA GLY A 347 7.44 -1.98 24.90
C GLY A 347 8.49 -1.95 26.02
#